data_9b752b5762e3f59c27a14a181114154e
#
_entry.id   9b752b5762e3f59c27a14a181114154e
#
_cell.length_a   1.000
_cell.length_b   1.000
_cell.length_c   1.000
_cell.angle_alpha   90.00
_cell.angle_beta   90.00
_cell.angle_gamma   90.00
#
_symmetry.space_group_name_H-M   'P 1'
#
loop_
_entity.id
_entity.type
_entity.pdbx_description
1 polymer ?
#
loop_
_entity_poly.entity_id
_entity_poly.type
_entity_poly.pdbx_seq_one_letter_code
_entity_poly.pdbx_strand_id
1 'polypeptide(L)'
;MAVQQITKKCPYCEKIYEQRACGGFGRRSAPEDIWVYGSPMKLCPNCKRIFIDKDVKELAITGLRKSDRAKITASTRTLLPMGAILAVLMYAMGQTTFALIAAGIAALYLAMDLALYPVRMGKLKKERAASEKRLSDPDYARALKRAGIDVPERYLKNESKGKDEEK
;
A
#
# COMPACT_ATOMS: atom_id res chain seq x y z
N MET A 1 9.11 17.91 17.10
CA MET A 1 8.69 16.52 16.82
C MET A 1 9.74 15.88 15.93
N ALA A 2 10.34 14.77 16.35
CA ALA A 2 11.41 14.12 15.60
C ALA A 2 10.78 13.37 14.41
N VAL A 3 11.25 13.66 13.20
CA VAL A 3 10.92 12.90 12.00
C VAL A 3 11.71 11.61 12.07
N GLN A 4 11.03 10.48 12.19
CA GLN A 4 11.67 9.17 12.19
C GLN A 4 12.08 8.84 10.76
N GLN A 5 13.36 8.61 10.51
CA GLN A 5 13.86 8.18 9.22
C GLN A 5 14.02 6.66 9.22
N ILE A 6 13.36 6.01 8.26
CA ILE A 6 13.55 4.58 8.02
C ILE A 6 14.57 4.44 6.91
N THR A 7 15.64 3.72 7.22
CA THR A 7 16.73 3.43 6.29
C THR A 7 16.77 1.94 5.99
N LYS A 8 16.82 1.57 4.71
CA LYS A 8 17.04 0.20 4.28
C LYS A 8 18.45 0.06 3.74
N LYS A 9 19.17 -0.97 4.21
CA LYS A 9 20.56 -1.26 3.83
C LYS A 9 20.64 -2.46 2.90
N CYS A 10 21.58 -2.39 1.95
CA CYS A 10 21.87 -3.51 1.07
C CYS A 10 22.50 -4.66 1.86
N PRO A 11 22.05 -5.92 1.68
CA PRO A 11 22.62 -7.06 2.41
C PRO A 11 24.07 -7.41 2.00
N TYR A 12 24.56 -6.87 0.87
CA TYR A 12 25.89 -7.19 0.36
C TYR A 12 26.95 -6.13 0.67
N CYS A 13 26.58 -4.85 0.68
CA CYS A 13 27.55 -3.76 0.89
C CYS A 13 27.17 -2.85 2.05
N GLU A 14 26.08 -3.16 2.77
CA GLU A 14 25.57 -2.45 3.95
C GLU A 14 25.26 -0.96 3.75
N LYS A 15 25.47 -0.44 2.53
CA LYS A 15 25.12 0.94 2.20
C LYS A 15 23.61 1.10 2.08
N ILE A 16 23.15 2.29 2.43
CA ILE A 16 21.72 2.65 2.34
C ILE A 16 21.34 2.71 0.86
N TYR A 17 20.29 1.96 0.48
CA TYR A 17 19.73 2.00 -0.87
C TYR A 17 18.38 2.69 -0.93
N GLU A 18 17.67 2.78 0.19
CA GLU A 18 16.40 3.49 0.28
C GLU A 18 16.26 4.17 1.65
N GLN A 19 15.87 5.44 1.61
CA GLN A 19 15.62 6.24 2.80
C GLN A 19 14.30 6.97 2.65
N ARG A 20 13.44 6.85 3.66
CA ARG A 20 12.16 7.57 3.71
C ARG A 20 11.96 8.20 5.07
N ALA A 21 11.46 9.42 5.04
CA ALA A 21 11.02 10.10 6.23
C ALA A 21 9.63 9.58 6.63
N CYS A 22 9.51 9.11 7.86
CA CYS A 22 8.25 8.71 8.47
C CYS A 22 7.92 9.67 9.58
N GLY A 23 6.72 10.19 9.54
CA GLY A 23 6.26 11.15 10.54
C GLY A 23 6.02 12.52 9.93
N GLY A 24 4.92 13.09 10.30
CA GLY A 24 4.39 14.39 9.99
C GLY A 24 3.03 14.47 10.63
N PHE A 25 2.51 15.63 10.84
CA PHE A 25 1.21 15.87 11.46
C PHE A 25 0.15 14.92 10.86
N GLY A 26 -0.42 14.01 11.66
CA GLY A 26 -1.51 13.12 11.26
C GLY A 26 -1.13 11.79 10.57
N ARG A 27 0.15 11.49 10.32
CA ARG A 27 0.56 10.22 9.73
C ARG A 27 1.16 9.28 10.79
N ARG A 28 0.31 8.55 11.47
CA ARG A 28 0.69 7.32 12.19
C ARG A 28 0.76 6.15 11.20
N SER A 29 1.59 6.26 10.18
CA SER A 29 1.92 5.10 9.36
C SER A 29 3.01 4.36 10.10
N ALA A 30 2.72 3.14 10.54
CA ALA A 30 3.79 2.27 11.01
C ALA A 30 4.83 2.10 9.88
N PRO A 31 6.12 1.99 10.21
CA PRO A 31 7.17 1.76 9.23
C PRO A 31 6.87 0.64 8.24
N GLU A 32 6.20 -0.39 8.73
CA GLU A 32 5.78 -1.57 7.97
C GLU A 32 4.77 -1.28 6.85
N ASP A 33 4.02 -0.17 6.95
CA ASP A 33 2.95 0.15 6.00
C ASP A 33 3.43 0.88 4.73
N ILE A 34 4.64 1.41 4.75
CA ILE A 34 5.14 2.28 3.68
C ILE A 34 5.75 1.46 2.53
N TRP A 35 6.17 0.22 2.81
CA TRP A 35 6.98 -0.60 1.92
C TRP A 35 6.26 -1.82 1.35
N VAL A 36 4.97 -1.94 1.56
CA VAL A 36 4.25 -3.21 1.40
C VAL A 36 4.14 -3.67 -0.03
N TYR A 37 3.96 -2.77 -1.00
CA TYR A 37 3.70 -3.16 -2.40
C TYR A 37 4.72 -2.58 -3.38
N GLY A 38 5.19 -3.40 -4.29
CA GLY A 38 6.16 -3.03 -5.31
C GLY A 38 6.97 -4.23 -5.80
N SER A 39 8.06 -3.97 -6.52
CA SER A 39 9.00 -5.02 -6.89
C SER A 39 9.86 -5.40 -5.69
N PRO A 40 9.83 -6.66 -5.23
CA PRO A 40 10.75 -7.14 -4.19
C PRO A 40 12.19 -7.25 -4.70
N MET A 41 12.37 -7.36 -6.02
CA MET A 41 13.70 -7.42 -6.62
C MET A 41 14.27 -6.01 -6.74
N LYS A 42 15.37 -5.73 -6.03
CA LYS A 42 16.02 -4.42 -5.96
C LYS A 42 17.44 -4.50 -6.48
N LEU A 43 17.83 -3.50 -7.26
CA LEU A 43 19.21 -3.29 -7.67
C LEU A 43 19.87 -2.30 -6.71
N CYS A 44 20.98 -2.70 -6.10
CA CYS A 44 21.74 -1.79 -5.24
C CYS A 44 22.44 -0.72 -6.10
N PRO A 45 22.24 0.59 -5.83
CA PRO A 45 22.90 1.64 -6.61
C PRO A 45 24.42 1.66 -6.41
N ASN A 46 24.92 1.13 -5.29
CA ASN A 46 26.35 1.15 -4.96
C ASN A 46 27.09 -0.07 -5.53
N CYS A 47 26.68 -1.29 -5.17
CA CYS A 47 27.41 -2.50 -5.57
C CYS A 47 26.84 -3.17 -6.83
N LYS A 48 25.76 -2.63 -7.41
CA LYS A 48 25.08 -3.14 -8.62
C LYS A 48 24.60 -4.59 -8.53
N ARG A 49 24.54 -5.15 -7.32
CA ARG A 49 24.00 -6.50 -7.09
C ARG A 49 22.48 -6.44 -6.94
N ILE A 50 21.82 -7.44 -7.50
CA ILE A 50 20.38 -7.64 -7.33
C ILE A 50 20.17 -8.43 -6.05
N PHE A 51 19.20 -8.02 -5.25
CA PHE A 51 18.78 -8.70 -4.03
C PHE A 51 17.26 -8.61 -3.87
N ILE A 52 16.72 -9.42 -2.97
CA ILE A 52 15.30 -9.46 -2.67
C ILE A 52 15.03 -8.77 -1.34
N ASP A 53 14.16 -7.77 -1.41
CA ASP A 53 13.63 -7.08 -0.24
C ASP A 53 12.39 -7.83 0.26
N LYS A 54 12.52 -8.54 1.39
CA LYS A 54 11.47 -9.38 1.98
C LYS A 54 10.26 -8.58 2.47
N ASP A 55 10.43 -7.29 2.72
CA ASP A 55 9.35 -6.42 3.20
C ASP A 55 8.44 -5.94 2.06
N VAL A 56 8.94 -6.00 0.83
CA VAL A 56 8.19 -5.60 -0.36
C VAL A 56 7.50 -6.82 -0.99
N LYS A 57 6.23 -6.67 -1.31
CA LYS A 57 5.41 -7.76 -1.86
C LYS A 57 4.80 -7.36 -3.20
N GLU A 58 4.77 -8.31 -4.13
CA GLU A 58 4.05 -8.14 -5.39
C GLU A 58 2.54 -8.21 -5.15
N LEU A 59 1.85 -7.13 -5.50
CA LEU A 59 0.40 -6.99 -5.27
C LEU A 59 -0.43 -8.02 -6.04
N ALA A 60 0.03 -8.43 -7.23
CA ALA A 60 -0.65 -9.42 -8.05
C ALA A 60 -0.55 -10.85 -7.48
N ILE A 61 0.48 -11.13 -6.67
CA ILE A 61 0.67 -12.43 -6.00
C ILE A 61 -0.08 -12.45 -4.67
N THR A 62 0.23 -11.48 -3.80
CA THR A 62 -0.27 -11.50 -2.41
C THR A 62 -1.68 -10.96 -2.26
N GLY A 63 -2.17 -10.21 -3.26
CA GLY A 63 -3.42 -9.48 -3.16
C GLY A 63 -3.39 -8.39 -2.09
N LEU A 64 -4.50 -7.69 -1.93
CA LEU A 64 -4.66 -6.68 -0.88
C LEU A 64 -4.90 -7.37 0.47
N ARG A 65 -4.08 -7.07 1.46
CA ARG A 65 -4.30 -7.54 2.85
C ARG A 65 -5.61 -6.96 3.40
N LYS A 66 -6.25 -7.70 4.29
CA LYS A 66 -7.46 -7.24 5.00
C LYS A 66 -7.23 -5.92 5.77
N SER A 67 -6.04 -5.77 6.38
CA SER A 67 -5.62 -4.54 7.06
C SER A 67 -5.57 -3.33 6.13
N ASP A 68 -5.08 -3.50 4.90
CA ASP A 68 -4.97 -2.39 3.94
C ASP A 68 -6.32 -2.00 3.36
N ARG A 69 -7.21 -2.98 3.14
CA ARG A 69 -8.62 -2.70 2.84
C ARG A 69 -9.30 -1.95 3.97
N ALA A 70 -9.05 -2.36 5.21
CA ALA A 70 -9.58 -1.67 6.38
C ALA A 70 -9.08 -0.23 6.49
N LYS A 71 -7.82 0.06 6.14
CA LYS A 71 -7.27 1.43 6.15
C LYS A 71 -7.88 2.34 5.09
N ILE A 72 -8.27 1.80 3.93
CA ILE A 72 -8.95 2.57 2.87
C ILE A 72 -10.31 3.07 3.37
N THR A 73 -10.95 2.32 4.26
CA THR A 73 -12.31 2.61 4.80
C THR A 73 -12.30 2.98 6.29
N ALA A 74 -11.14 3.02 6.95
CA ALA A 74 -11.07 3.16 8.41
C ALA A 74 -11.62 4.49 8.92
N SER A 75 -11.38 5.58 8.20
CA SER A 75 -11.90 6.91 8.58
C SER A 75 -13.42 6.90 8.60
N THR A 76 -14.05 6.33 7.57
CA THR A 76 -15.51 6.28 7.46
C THR A 76 -16.11 5.31 8.47
N ARG A 77 -15.42 4.21 8.78
CA ARG A 77 -15.95 3.16 9.66
C ARG A 77 -15.92 3.53 11.14
N THR A 78 -14.94 4.35 11.56
CA THR A 78 -14.76 4.72 12.98
C THR A 78 -15.20 6.13 13.29
N LEU A 79 -14.89 7.10 12.45
CA LEU A 79 -15.20 8.50 12.71
C LEU A 79 -16.67 8.86 12.48
N LEU A 80 -17.30 8.23 11.48
CA LEU A 80 -18.70 8.49 11.16
C LEU A 80 -19.65 8.06 12.31
N PRO A 81 -19.59 6.81 12.84
CA PRO A 81 -20.44 6.44 13.96
C PRO A 81 -20.12 7.22 15.23
N MET A 82 -18.84 7.53 15.51
CA MET A 82 -18.48 8.36 16.65
C MET A 82 -19.03 9.79 16.53
N GLY A 83 -18.93 10.39 15.35
CA GLY A 83 -19.50 11.72 15.10
C GLY A 83 -21.02 11.74 15.22
N ALA A 84 -21.71 10.70 14.72
CA ALA A 84 -23.15 10.57 14.84
C ALA A 84 -23.59 10.38 16.30
N ILE A 85 -22.92 9.53 17.06
CA ILE A 85 -23.19 9.33 18.50
C ILE A 85 -23.01 10.63 19.27
N LEU A 86 -21.89 11.34 19.01
CA LEU A 86 -21.61 12.61 19.66
C LEU A 86 -22.69 13.65 19.34
N ALA A 87 -23.12 13.75 18.08
CA ALA A 87 -24.16 14.69 17.67
C ALA A 87 -25.51 14.38 18.37
N VAL A 88 -25.88 13.10 18.48
CA VAL A 88 -27.09 12.66 19.18
C VAL A 88 -27.03 12.99 20.67
N LEU A 89 -25.90 12.72 21.32
CA LEU A 89 -25.70 13.03 22.74
C LEU A 89 -25.80 14.54 23.01
N MET A 90 -25.14 15.36 22.19
CA MET A 90 -25.19 16.82 22.33
C MET A 90 -26.61 17.37 22.11
N TYR A 91 -27.34 16.79 21.14
CA TYR A 91 -28.74 17.15 20.90
C TYR A 91 -29.63 16.81 22.13
N ALA A 92 -29.46 15.59 22.68
CA ALA A 92 -30.18 15.15 23.87
C ALA A 92 -29.91 16.00 25.10
N MET A 93 -28.71 16.61 25.20
CA MET A 93 -28.33 17.54 26.25
C MET A 93 -28.85 18.99 26.00
N GLY A 94 -29.63 19.21 24.97
CA GLY A 94 -30.17 20.53 24.59
C GLY A 94 -29.16 21.45 23.90
N GLN A 95 -27.97 20.96 23.57
CA GLN A 95 -26.90 21.74 22.97
C GLN A 95 -26.96 21.65 21.42
N THR A 96 -28.01 22.19 20.82
CA THR A 96 -28.29 22.07 19.37
C THR A 96 -27.16 22.62 18.50
N THR A 97 -26.53 23.73 18.89
CA THR A 97 -25.43 24.32 18.12
C THR A 97 -24.21 23.39 18.02
N PHE A 98 -23.82 22.76 19.12
CA PHE A 98 -22.71 21.81 19.13
C PHE A 98 -23.04 20.52 18.39
N ALA A 99 -24.29 20.04 18.43
CA ALA A 99 -24.78 18.92 17.67
C ALA A 99 -24.66 19.18 16.15
N LEU A 100 -25.04 20.36 15.67
CA LEU A 100 -24.90 20.77 14.27
C LEU A 100 -23.43 20.85 13.82
N ILE A 101 -22.56 21.40 14.68
CA ILE A 101 -21.11 21.47 14.39
C ILE A 101 -20.54 20.05 14.28
N ALA A 102 -20.84 19.15 15.20
CA ALA A 102 -20.39 17.77 15.18
C ALA A 102 -20.86 17.02 13.93
N ALA A 103 -22.14 17.20 13.56
CA ALA A 103 -22.71 16.63 12.34
C ALA A 103 -22.04 17.19 11.07
N GLY A 104 -21.76 18.49 11.03
CA GLY A 104 -21.07 19.16 9.93
C GLY A 104 -19.65 18.63 9.74
N ILE A 105 -18.90 18.46 10.83
CA ILE A 105 -17.55 17.88 10.80
C ILE A 105 -17.60 16.44 10.29
N ALA A 106 -18.53 15.62 10.77
CA ALA A 106 -18.67 14.24 10.30
C ALA A 106 -19.02 14.18 8.81
N ALA A 107 -19.92 15.03 8.32
CA ALA A 107 -20.28 15.14 6.92
C ALA A 107 -19.08 15.57 6.04
N LEU A 108 -18.27 16.53 6.52
CA LEU A 108 -17.06 16.99 5.82
C LEU A 108 -16.04 15.84 5.68
N TYR A 109 -15.82 15.08 6.76
CA TYR A 109 -14.92 13.92 6.72
C TYR A 109 -15.42 12.86 5.74
N LEU A 110 -16.72 12.58 5.71
CA LEU A 110 -17.31 11.65 4.75
C LEU A 110 -17.11 12.12 3.30
N ALA A 111 -17.36 13.39 3.03
CA ALA A 111 -17.15 13.98 1.71
C ALA A 111 -15.69 13.89 1.25
N MET A 112 -14.74 14.19 2.15
CA MET A 112 -13.31 14.05 1.87
C MET A 112 -12.91 12.59 1.59
N ASP A 113 -13.43 11.64 2.35
CA ASP A 113 -13.09 10.22 2.17
C ASP A 113 -13.66 9.69 0.85
N LEU A 114 -14.88 10.08 0.49
CA LEU A 114 -15.50 9.77 -0.80
C LEU A 114 -14.72 10.39 -1.97
N ALA A 115 -14.28 11.63 -1.85
CA ALA A 115 -13.48 12.30 -2.88
C ALA A 115 -12.09 11.66 -3.07
N LEU A 116 -11.45 11.23 -1.97
CA LEU A 116 -10.12 10.62 -2.01
C LEU A 116 -10.14 9.12 -2.36
N TYR A 117 -11.29 8.47 -2.24
CA TYR A 117 -11.44 7.04 -2.52
C TYR A 117 -11.01 6.65 -3.95
N PRO A 118 -11.48 7.33 -5.02
CA PRO A 118 -11.09 6.98 -6.39
C PRO A 118 -9.58 7.20 -6.63
N VAL A 119 -8.96 8.19 -5.98
CA VAL A 119 -7.52 8.44 -6.09
C VAL A 119 -6.72 7.31 -5.44
N ARG A 120 -7.14 6.87 -4.24
CA ARG A 120 -6.51 5.73 -3.54
C ARG A 120 -6.66 4.44 -4.33
N MET A 121 -7.85 4.16 -4.83
CA MET A 121 -8.12 2.98 -5.65
C MET A 121 -7.39 3.03 -7.00
N GLY A 122 -7.26 4.20 -7.61
CA GLY A 122 -6.50 4.41 -8.83
C GLY A 122 -5.02 4.06 -8.67
N LYS A 123 -4.40 4.46 -7.54
CA LYS A 123 -3.00 4.09 -7.23
C LYS A 123 -2.84 2.57 -7.08
N LEU A 124 -3.76 1.91 -6.37
CA LEU A 124 -3.73 0.46 -6.20
C LEU A 124 -3.92 -0.31 -7.51
N LYS A 125 -4.85 0.15 -8.37
CA LYS A 125 -5.05 -0.43 -9.70
C LYS A 125 -3.81 -0.30 -10.57
N LYS A 126 -3.16 0.88 -10.56
CA LYS A 126 -1.89 1.12 -11.28
C LYS A 126 -0.77 0.21 -10.79
N GLU A 127 -0.62 0.07 -9.46
CA GLU A 127 0.40 -0.80 -8.90
C GLU A 127 0.12 -2.28 -9.20
N ARG A 128 -1.15 -2.70 -9.17
CA ARG A 128 -1.53 -4.05 -9.56
C ARG A 128 -1.22 -4.33 -11.03
N ALA A 129 -1.55 -3.41 -11.94
CA ALA A 129 -1.23 -3.55 -13.35
C ALA A 129 0.29 -3.57 -13.59
N ALA A 130 1.06 -2.74 -12.86
CA ALA A 130 2.51 -2.77 -12.92
C ALA A 130 3.08 -4.09 -12.39
N SER A 131 2.52 -4.65 -11.32
CA SER A 131 2.88 -5.96 -10.78
C SER A 131 2.56 -7.09 -11.77
N GLU A 132 1.39 -7.08 -12.39
CA GLU A 132 1.01 -8.04 -13.44
C GLU A 132 1.94 -7.96 -14.65
N LYS A 133 2.31 -6.73 -15.08
CA LYS A 133 3.27 -6.53 -16.16
C LYS A 133 4.67 -7.07 -15.82
N ARG A 134 5.17 -6.87 -14.59
CA ARG A 134 6.46 -7.45 -14.16
C ARG A 134 6.43 -8.97 -14.15
N LEU A 135 5.32 -9.55 -13.67
CA LEU A 135 5.13 -11.00 -13.60
C LEU A 135 4.87 -11.66 -14.97
N SER A 136 4.50 -10.89 -16.00
CA SER A 136 4.40 -11.42 -17.37
C SER A 136 5.77 -11.73 -17.98
N ASP A 137 6.87 -11.21 -17.41
CA ASP A 137 8.23 -11.61 -17.72
C ASP A 137 8.55 -12.94 -17.00
N PRO A 138 8.75 -14.05 -17.74
CA PRO A 138 9.00 -15.37 -17.16
C PRO A 138 10.33 -15.44 -16.39
N ASP A 139 11.33 -14.64 -16.78
CA ASP A 139 12.61 -14.60 -16.08
C ASP A 139 12.46 -13.96 -14.70
N TYR A 140 11.69 -12.88 -14.61
CA TYR A 140 11.35 -12.24 -13.35
C TYR A 140 10.56 -13.17 -12.44
N ALA A 141 9.53 -13.85 -12.98
CA ALA A 141 8.70 -14.79 -12.22
C ALA A 141 9.53 -15.98 -11.68
N ARG A 142 10.44 -16.53 -12.49
CA ARG A 142 11.36 -17.60 -12.08
C ARG A 142 12.36 -17.14 -11.02
N ALA A 143 12.89 -15.94 -11.15
CA ALA A 143 13.79 -15.37 -10.15
C ALA A 143 13.11 -15.19 -8.79
N LEU A 144 11.86 -14.73 -8.76
CA LEU A 144 11.07 -14.65 -7.53
C LEU A 144 10.81 -16.02 -6.91
N LYS A 145 10.49 -17.05 -7.74
CA LYS A 145 10.30 -18.42 -7.25
C LYS A 145 11.57 -19.02 -6.64
N ARG A 146 12.74 -18.82 -7.29
CA ARG A 146 14.04 -19.23 -6.75
C ARG A 146 14.37 -18.57 -5.41
N ALA A 147 13.87 -17.37 -5.21
CA ALA A 147 14.03 -16.63 -3.96
C ALA A 147 13.04 -17.03 -2.85
N GLY A 148 12.22 -18.05 -3.08
CA GLY A 148 11.27 -18.58 -2.10
C GLY A 148 9.95 -17.83 -2.04
N ILE A 149 9.64 -16.98 -3.01
CA ILE A 149 8.33 -16.34 -3.14
C ILE A 149 7.41 -17.29 -3.90
N ASP A 150 6.24 -17.56 -3.33
CA ASP A 150 5.22 -18.42 -3.97
C ASP A 150 4.59 -17.68 -5.15
N VAL A 151 5.03 -18.04 -6.36
CA VAL A 151 4.54 -17.45 -7.62
C VAL A 151 3.53 -18.40 -8.25
N PRO A 152 2.30 -17.97 -8.53
CA PRO A 152 1.29 -18.78 -9.19
C PRO A 152 1.77 -19.32 -10.55
N GLU A 153 1.45 -20.58 -10.84
CA GLU A 153 1.91 -21.27 -12.05
C GLU A 153 1.52 -20.57 -13.37
N ARG A 154 0.42 -19.81 -13.35
CA ARG A 154 -0.02 -19.03 -14.52
C ARG A 154 1.05 -18.08 -15.06
N TYR A 155 1.93 -17.55 -14.18
CA TYR A 155 3.02 -16.65 -14.56
C TYR A 155 4.29 -17.40 -15.01
N LEU A 156 4.37 -18.71 -14.71
CA LEU A 156 5.50 -19.56 -15.08
C LEU A 156 5.30 -20.26 -16.42
N LYS A 157 4.04 -20.44 -16.87
CA LYS A 157 3.67 -21.20 -18.08
C LYS A 157 3.66 -20.38 -19.37
N ASN A 158 3.95 -19.09 -19.35
CA ASN A 158 3.91 -18.23 -20.55
C ASN A 158 5.05 -18.46 -21.54
N GLU A 159 5.81 -19.56 -21.42
CA GLU A 159 6.91 -19.90 -22.35
C GLU A 159 6.46 -20.43 -23.72
N SER A 160 5.20 -20.89 -23.86
CA SER A 160 4.82 -21.62 -25.08
C SER A 160 4.31 -20.76 -26.23
N LYS A 161 4.01 -19.46 -26.00
CA LYS A 161 3.42 -18.59 -27.05
C LYS A 161 4.39 -17.69 -27.80
N GLY A 162 5.64 -17.57 -27.36
CA GLY A 162 6.62 -16.65 -27.97
C GLY A 162 7.59 -17.29 -28.94
N LYS A 163 7.59 -18.63 -29.08
CA LYS A 163 8.54 -19.34 -29.95
C LYS A 163 7.96 -19.85 -31.28
N ASP A 164 6.65 -19.78 -31.45
CA ASP A 164 5.99 -20.30 -32.64
C ASP A 164 5.69 -19.22 -33.70
N GLU A 165 5.97 -17.95 -33.42
CA GLU A 165 5.78 -16.83 -34.38
C GLU A 165 7.08 -16.44 -35.14
N GLU A 166 8.22 -17.09 -34.89
CA GLU A 166 9.49 -16.78 -35.59
C GLU A 166 10.00 -18.01 -36.37
N LYS A 167 9.12 -18.57 -37.19
CA LYS A 167 9.51 -19.50 -38.26
C LYS A 167 8.78 -19.23 -39.56
#